data_e62f0adf600583619a2d4a8ca1adf8bd
#
_entry.id   e62f0adf600583619a2d4a8ca1adf8bd
#
_cell.length_a   1.000
_cell.length_b   1.000
_cell.length_c   1.000
_cell.angle_alpha   90.00
_cell.angle_beta   90.00
_cell.angle_gamma   90.00
#
_symmetry.space_group_name_H-M   'P 1'
#
loop_
_entity.id
_entity.type
_entity.pdbx_description
1 polymer ?
#
loop_
_entity_poly.entity_id
_entity_poly.type
_entity_poly.pdbx_seq_one_letter_code
_entity_poly.pdbx_strand_id
1 'polypeptide(L)'
;SWAAVDVSTLADDAAIRAAAQQLKAQGADYGLVTLKTPDGSICYASQVPAAAQSIAGTTVDPARIAAIFREEGVIPVAQLAAFKDPISSRTDRSMAIHYGDGLWLDAQKDGNAWLNPYSAAAVEYVGDLVAEVQGMGFEQVVLTNVQFPKLSRKQDYGETSGVSRADQLKADIAALQSRFAGSMTLWFSYTLDQCNTNSVSLDVPAVTLGMDNLLVTADKAVD
;
A
#
# COMPACT_ATOMS: atom_id res chain seq x y z
N SER A 1 -18.47 10.74 -2.28
CA SER A 1 -17.09 11.19 -2.33
C SER A 1 -16.23 10.46 -1.30
N TRP A 2 -14.93 10.57 -1.43
CA TRP A 2 -13.94 9.94 -0.59
C TRP A 2 -13.34 11.00 0.35
N ALA A 3 -13.13 10.63 1.61
CA ALA A 3 -12.38 11.47 2.54
C ALA A 3 -11.44 10.62 3.39
N ALA A 4 -10.24 11.12 3.62
CA ALA A 4 -9.25 10.47 4.48
C ALA A 4 -9.57 10.76 5.95
N VAL A 5 -9.30 9.79 6.80
CA VAL A 5 -9.45 9.89 8.25
C VAL A 5 -8.08 9.69 8.88
N ASP A 6 -7.72 10.57 9.82
CA ASP A 6 -6.51 10.39 10.61
C ASP A 6 -6.72 9.22 11.58
N VAL A 7 -5.95 8.16 11.38
CA VAL A 7 -6.04 6.93 12.18
C VAL A 7 -5.79 7.18 13.67
N SER A 8 -5.02 8.20 14.03
CA SER A 8 -4.76 8.55 15.43
C SER A 8 -6.02 8.99 16.17
N THR A 9 -7.09 9.36 15.45
CA THR A 9 -8.39 9.75 16.04
C THR A 9 -9.32 8.57 16.26
N LEU A 10 -8.89 7.34 15.98
CA LEU A 10 -9.74 6.14 15.96
C LEU A 10 -9.42 5.19 17.12
N ALA A 11 -9.07 5.73 18.29
CA ALA A 11 -8.52 4.95 19.40
C ALA A 11 -9.56 4.07 20.11
N ASP A 12 -10.85 4.45 20.09
CA ASP A 12 -11.92 3.70 20.73
C ASP A 12 -13.24 3.83 19.93
N ASP A 13 -14.25 3.07 20.33
CA ASP A 13 -15.54 3.03 19.64
C ASP A 13 -16.19 4.41 19.53
N ALA A 14 -16.16 5.20 20.60
CA ALA A 14 -16.77 6.53 20.61
C ALA A 14 -16.07 7.47 19.63
N ALA A 15 -14.73 7.42 19.59
CA ALA A 15 -13.94 8.23 18.66
C ALA A 15 -14.17 7.81 17.21
N ILE A 16 -14.24 6.50 16.92
CA ILE A 16 -14.54 5.96 15.60
C ILE A 16 -15.92 6.45 15.12
N ARG A 17 -16.93 6.36 16.00
CA ARG A 17 -18.29 6.81 15.68
C ARG A 17 -18.35 8.30 15.39
N ALA A 18 -17.68 9.10 16.20
CA ALA A 18 -17.60 10.55 15.98
C ALA A 18 -16.94 10.89 14.64
N ALA A 19 -15.86 10.19 14.29
CA ALA A 19 -15.18 10.37 13.02
C ALA A 19 -16.10 10.01 11.83
N ALA A 20 -16.84 8.90 11.92
CA ALA A 20 -17.78 8.49 10.87
C ALA A 20 -18.90 9.50 10.69
N GLN A 21 -19.46 10.01 11.80
CA GLN A 21 -20.50 11.02 11.76
C GLN A 21 -20.02 12.32 11.12
N GLN A 22 -18.77 12.71 11.41
CA GLN A 22 -18.16 13.88 10.80
C GLN A 22 -17.98 13.70 9.29
N LEU A 23 -17.55 12.52 8.84
CA LEU A 23 -17.46 12.19 7.42
C LEU A 23 -18.81 12.34 6.72
N LYS A 24 -19.87 11.81 7.31
CA LYS A 24 -21.23 11.93 6.76
C LYS A 24 -21.68 13.40 6.70
N ALA A 25 -21.40 14.17 7.73
CA ALA A 25 -21.73 15.60 7.77
C ALA A 25 -21.00 16.39 6.68
N GLN A 26 -19.83 15.94 6.27
CA GLN A 26 -19.06 16.52 5.18
C GLN A 26 -19.50 16.02 3.79
N GLY A 27 -20.46 15.11 3.72
CA GLY A 27 -20.94 14.52 2.47
C GLY A 27 -20.08 13.39 1.93
N ALA A 28 -19.20 12.81 2.74
CA ALA A 28 -18.37 11.68 2.32
C ALA A 28 -19.14 10.37 2.45
N ASP A 29 -19.09 9.55 1.40
CA ASP A 29 -19.65 8.20 1.38
C ASP A 29 -18.63 7.15 1.75
N TYR A 30 -17.34 7.43 1.51
CA TYR A 30 -16.20 6.54 1.74
C TYR A 30 -15.24 7.18 2.73
N GLY A 31 -14.84 6.41 3.73
CA GLY A 31 -13.83 6.82 4.70
C GLY A 31 -12.53 6.04 4.48
N LEU A 32 -11.48 6.73 4.06
CA LEU A 32 -10.17 6.14 3.78
C LEU A 32 -9.33 6.12 5.04
N VAL A 33 -8.93 4.92 5.47
CA VAL A 33 -8.13 4.70 6.67
C VAL A 33 -6.79 4.09 6.26
N THR A 34 -5.70 4.81 6.51
CA THR A 34 -4.36 4.30 6.21
C THR A 34 -3.89 3.37 7.33
N LEU A 35 -3.79 2.08 7.03
CA LEU A 35 -3.40 1.04 7.98
C LEU A 35 -1.92 0.66 7.87
N LYS A 36 -1.28 0.93 6.75
CA LYS A 36 0.17 0.79 6.56
C LYS A 36 0.70 1.99 5.78
N THR A 37 1.69 2.66 6.36
CA THR A 37 2.30 3.87 5.78
C THR A 37 3.58 3.55 4.99
N PRO A 38 4.05 4.48 4.13
CA PRO A 38 5.28 4.25 3.35
C PRO A 38 6.57 4.19 4.17
N ASP A 39 6.54 4.46 5.47
CA ASP A 39 7.66 4.19 6.37
C ASP A 39 7.70 2.72 6.83
N GLY A 40 6.76 1.89 6.36
CA GLY A 40 6.64 0.47 6.67
C GLY A 40 5.80 0.16 7.91
N SER A 41 5.37 1.17 8.64
CA SER A 41 4.63 1.00 9.89
C SER A 41 3.19 0.53 9.64
N ILE A 42 2.77 -0.46 10.42
CA ILE A 42 1.41 -1.01 10.42
C ILE A 42 0.74 -0.62 11.73
N CYS A 43 -0.41 0.05 11.67
CA CYS A 43 -1.05 0.61 12.85
C CYS A 43 -2.08 -0.32 13.51
N TYR A 44 -2.02 -1.61 13.25
CA TYR A 44 -2.87 -2.63 13.88
C TYR A 44 -2.06 -3.88 14.20
N ALA A 45 -2.61 -4.75 15.04
CA ALA A 45 -1.98 -6.00 15.43
C ALA A 45 -2.10 -7.05 14.33
N SER A 46 -1.29 -6.92 13.27
CA SER A 46 -1.24 -7.89 12.18
C SER A 46 -0.77 -9.25 12.68
N GLN A 47 -1.40 -10.31 12.16
CA GLN A 47 -1.00 -11.69 12.40
C GLN A 47 -0.24 -12.29 11.22
N VAL A 48 0.00 -11.53 10.18
CA VAL A 48 0.87 -11.95 9.07
C VAL A 48 2.30 -12.06 9.64
N PRO A 49 2.95 -13.24 9.54
CA PRO A 49 4.26 -13.43 10.16
C PRO A 49 5.30 -12.41 9.71
N ALA A 50 5.34 -12.07 8.44
CA ALA A 50 6.29 -11.09 7.89
C ALA A 50 6.03 -9.65 8.38
N ALA A 51 4.88 -9.37 8.99
CA ALA A 51 4.52 -8.04 9.50
C ALA A 51 4.91 -7.84 10.98
N ALA A 52 5.37 -8.86 11.68
CA ALA A 52 5.56 -8.81 13.13
C ALA A 52 6.43 -7.63 13.60
N GLN A 53 7.50 -7.32 12.88
CA GLN A 53 8.42 -6.24 13.22
C GLN A 53 7.93 -4.85 12.76
N SER A 54 6.84 -4.80 12.02
CA SER A 54 6.31 -3.57 11.42
C SER A 54 5.17 -2.95 12.24
N ILE A 55 4.67 -3.64 13.26
CA ILE A 55 3.55 -3.18 14.07
C ILE A 55 3.97 -1.98 14.91
N ALA A 56 3.21 -0.89 14.78
CA ALA A 56 3.46 0.35 15.52
C ALA A 56 3.24 0.18 17.03
N GLY A 57 3.86 1.06 17.81
CA GLY A 57 3.70 1.05 19.27
C GLY A 57 2.28 1.39 19.74
N THR A 58 1.54 2.18 18.95
CA THR A 58 0.13 2.48 19.18
C THR A 58 -0.68 1.90 18.03
N THR A 59 -1.70 1.10 18.34
CA THR A 59 -2.52 0.42 17.34
C THR A 59 -3.99 0.76 17.47
N VAL A 60 -4.73 0.55 16.37
CA VAL A 60 -6.18 0.64 16.30
C VAL A 60 -6.78 -0.74 16.05
N ASP A 61 -8.10 -0.84 16.10
CA ASP A 61 -8.84 -2.06 15.79
C ASP A 61 -9.56 -1.89 14.44
N PRO A 62 -9.00 -2.38 13.32
CA PRO A 62 -9.60 -2.19 12.01
C PRO A 62 -11.00 -2.83 11.88
N ALA A 63 -11.25 -3.96 12.53
CA ALA A 63 -12.55 -4.62 12.48
C ALA A 63 -13.64 -3.74 13.12
N ARG A 64 -13.33 -3.07 14.24
CA ARG A 64 -14.24 -2.11 14.88
C ARG A 64 -14.44 -0.88 14.00
N ILE A 65 -13.39 -0.36 13.39
CA ILE A 65 -13.47 0.77 12.47
C ILE A 65 -14.43 0.43 11.32
N ALA A 66 -14.26 -0.71 10.67
CA ALA A 66 -15.11 -1.12 9.57
C ALA A 66 -16.57 -1.28 10.00
N ALA A 67 -16.83 -1.93 11.15
CA ALA A 67 -18.17 -2.16 11.65
C ALA A 67 -18.89 -0.85 11.99
N ILE A 68 -18.24 0.05 12.73
CA ILE A 68 -18.84 1.31 13.16
C ILE A 68 -19.04 2.26 11.97
N PHE A 69 -18.09 2.33 11.05
CA PHE A 69 -18.27 3.15 9.83
C PHE A 69 -19.52 2.71 9.07
N ARG A 70 -19.74 1.40 8.90
CA ARG A 70 -20.95 0.90 8.22
C ARG A 70 -22.22 1.23 8.98
N GLU A 71 -22.22 1.12 10.32
CA GLU A 71 -23.37 1.50 11.14
C GLU A 71 -23.75 2.97 10.92
N GLU A 72 -22.76 3.82 10.69
CA GLU A 72 -22.96 5.25 10.44
C GLU A 72 -23.14 5.58 8.95
N GLY A 73 -23.24 4.59 8.08
CA GLY A 73 -23.50 4.79 6.66
C GLY A 73 -22.28 5.23 5.85
N VAL A 74 -21.07 4.99 6.36
CA VAL A 74 -19.80 5.24 5.67
C VAL A 74 -19.18 3.92 5.21
N ILE A 75 -18.77 3.85 3.96
CA ILE A 75 -18.07 2.68 3.45
C ILE A 75 -16.60 2.77 3.84
N PRO A 76 -16.08 1.81 4.63
CA PRO A 76 -14.69 1.83 5.05
C PRO A 76 -13.78 1.39 3.90
N VAL A 77 -12.69 2.12 3.70
CA VAL A 77 -11.66 1.79 2.71
C VAL A 77 -10.31 1.75 3.42
N ALA A 78 -9.59 0.64 3.30
CA ALA A 78 -8.25 0.52 3.85
C ALA A 78 -7.22 0.98 2.82
N GLN A 79 -6.21 1.72 3.25
CA GLN A 79 -5.06 2.08 2.43
C GLN A 79 -3.80 1.46 2.97
N LEU A 80 -3.04 0.78 2.10
CA LEU A 80 -1.80 0.08 2.44
C LEU A 80 -0.71 0.49 1.45
N ALA A 81 0.44 0.92 1.97
CA ALA A 81 1.64 1.10 1.15
C ALA A 81 2.24 -0.27 0.81
N ALA A 82 2.60 -0.49 -0.46
CA ALA A 82 3.10 -1.77 -0.94
C ALA A 82 4.63 -1.87 -0.83
N PHE A 83 5.38 -1.42 -1.83
CA PHE A 83 6.82 -1.71 -1.92
C PHE A 83 7.72 -0.67 -1.25
N LYS A 84 7.23 0.52 -0.97
CA LYS A 84 7.97 1.48 -0.15
C LYS A 84 7.82 1.09 1.31
N ASP A 85 8.74 0.25 1.78
CA ASP A 85 8.67 -0.39 3.09
C ASP A 85 10.07 -0.66 3.64
N PRO A 86 10.67 0.31 4.32
CA PRO A 86 12.02 0.16 4.85
C PRO A 86 12.11 -0.83 6.02
N ILE A 87 11.02 -1.08 6.73
CA ILE A 87 11.03 -2.01 7.87
C ILE A 87 11.09 -3.45 7.36
N SER A 88 10.15 -3.85 6.51
CA SER A 88 10.12 -5.22 5.97
C SER A 88 11.35 -5.53 5.13
N SER A 89 11.87 -4.54 4.39
CA SER A 89 13.10 -4.68 3.61
C SER A 89 14.31 -5.00 4.47
N ARG A 90 14.38 -4.46 5.68
CA ARG A 90 15.45 -4.76 6.64
C ARG A 90 15.20 -6.04 7.43
N THR A 91 13.95 -6.38 7.66
CA THR A 91 13.56 -7.58 8.41
C THR A 91 13.80 -8.84 7.58
N ASP A 92 13.44 -8.83 6.31
CA ASP A 92 13.72 -9.90 5.35
C ASP A 92 14.40 -9.33 4.11
N ARG A 93 15.72 -9.37 4.12
CA ARG A 93 16.54 -8.79 3.05
C ARG A 93 16.34 -9.47 1.70
N SER A 94 15.86 -10.71 1.69
CA SER A 94 15.58 -11.44 0.44
C SER A 94 14.44 -10.80 -0.35
N MET A 95 13.56 -10.04 0.31
CA MET A 95 12.48 -9.31 -0.34
C MET A 95 12.88 -7.91 -0.83
N ALA A 96 14.10 -7.47 -0.55
CA ALA A 96 14.52 -6.09 -0.77
C ALA A 96 15.32 -5.92 -2.07
N ILE A 97 15.40 -4.67 -2.53
CA ILE A 97 16.35 -4.26 -3.57
C ILE A 97 17.74 -4.18 -2.94
N HIS A 98 18.72 -4.81 -3.56
CA HIS A 98 20.09 -4.91 -3.06
C HIS A 98 21.02 -3.90 -3.74
N TYR A 99 22.14 -3.66 -3.08
CA TYR A 99 23.31 -2.97 -3.62
C TYR A 99 24.54 -3.64 -3.03
N GLY A 100 25.34 -4.31 -3.87
CA GLY A 100 26.46 -5.09 -3.38
C GLY A 100 26.01 -6.14 -2.36
N ASP A 101 26.69 -6.19 -1.22
CA ASP A 101 26.35 -7.09 -0.12
C ASP A 101 25.25 -6.54 0.81
N GLY A 102 24.77 -5.34 0.54
CA GLY A 102 23.80 -4.66 1.39
C GLY A 102 22.49 -4.34 0.66
N LEU A 103 21.69 -3.51 1.29
CA LEU A 103 20.45 -3.02 0.72
C LEU A 103 20.70 -1.72 -0.04
N TRP A 104 19.99 -1.55 -1.16
CA TRP A 104 19.94 -0.26 -1.82
C TRP A 104 19.08 0.71 -1.00
N LEU A 105 19.57 1.94 -0.84
CA LEU A 105 18.87 3.00 -0.11
C LEU A 105 18.58 4.16 -1.06
N ASP A 106 17.43 4.80 -0.88
CA ASP A 106 16.94 5.86 -1.76
C ASP A 106 17.59 7.23 -1.53
N ALA A 107 18.47 7.35 -0.53
CA ALA A 107 19.32 8.51 -0.28
C ALA A 107 20.59 8.08 0.44
N GLN A 108 21.64 8.88 0.33
CA GLN A 108 22.91 8.58 1.00
C GLN A 108 22.82 8.78 2.51
N LYS A 109 22.04 9.75 2.95
CA LYS A 109 21.83 10.03 4.38
C LYS A 109 20.36 9.80 4.69
N ASP A 110 20.11 9.00 5.72
CA ASP A 110 18.76 8.67 6.20
C ASP A 110 17.87 8.06 5.10
N GLY A 111 18.49 7.38 4.13
CA GLY A 111 17.78 6.72 3.06
C GLY A 111 17.00 5.50 3.51
N ASN A 112 15.96 5.17 2.77
CA ASN A 112 15.07 4.04 3.02
C ASN A 112 15.36 2.90 2.05
N ALA A 113 15.35 1.67 2.58
CA ALA A 113 15.33 0.47 1.77
C ALA A 113 13.94 0.25 1.19
N TRP A 114 13.86 -0.50 0.10
CA TRP A 114 12.64 -0.77 -0.62
C TRP A 114 12.44 -2.27 -0.81
N LEU A 115 11.19 -2.73 -0.73
CA LEU A 115 10.84 -4.06 -1.21
C LEU A 115 11.00 -4.11 -2.73
N ASN A 116 11.38 -5.28 -3.20
CA ASN A 116 11.67 -5.52 -4.61
C ASN A 116 10.42 -6.05 -5.32
N PRO A 117 9.85 -5.31 -6.27
CA PRO A 117 8.69 -5.80 -7.03
C PRO A 117 8.94 -7.09 -7.82
N TYR A 118 10.20 -7.46 -8.08
CA TYR A 118 10.54 -8.76 -8.66
C TYR A 118 10.50 -9.91 -7.66
N SER A 119 10.45 -9.63 -6.36
CA SER A 119 10.40 -10.66 -5.33
C SER A 119 8.99 -11.22 -5.20
N ALA A 120 8.81 -12.50 -5.54
CA ALA A 120 7.52 -13.17 -5.36
C ALA A 120 7.06 -13.14 -3.90
N ALA A 121 7.99 -13.27 -2.95
CA ALA A 121 7.67 -13.18 -1.52
C ALA A 121 7.20 -11.79 -1.10
N ALA A 122 7.76 -10.73 -1.70
CA ALA A 122 7.29 -9.36 -1.44
C ALA A 122 5.87 -9.15 -1.95
N VAL A 123 5.57 -9.62 -3.16
CA VAL A 123 4.21 -9.53 -3.72
C VAL A 123 3.21 -10.33 -2.89
N GLU A 124 3.59 -11.52 -2.46
CA GLU A 124 2.76 -12.36 -1.58
C GLU A 124 2.51 -11.66 -0.23
N TYR A 125 3.52 -11.04 0.35
CA TYR A 125 3.36 -10.27 1.59
C TYR A 125 2.33 -9.14 1.43
N VAL A 126 2.42 -8.37 0.35
CA VAL A 126 1.42 -7.32 0.06
C VAL A 126 0.02 -7.94 -0.04
N GLY A 127 -0.13 -9.05 -0.76
CA GLY A 127 -1.40 -9.76 -0.90
C GLY A 127 -1.93 -10.29 0.42
N ASP A 128 -1.06 -10.80 1.30
CA ASP A 128 -1.44 -11.31 2.62
C ASP A 128 -1.99 -10.19 3.52
N LEU A 129 -1.42 -9.00 3.46
CA LEU A 129 -1.95 -7.84 4.18
C LEU A 129 -3.32 -7.41 3.64
N VAL A 130 -3.52 -7.43 2.32
CA VAL A 130 -4.82 -7.15 1.71
C VAL A 130 -5.86 -8.18 2.17
N ALA A 131 -5.51 -9.46 2.16
CA ALA A 131 -6.39 -10.54 2.64
C ALA A 131 -6.75 -10.37 4.12
N GLU A 132 -5.79 -9.94 4.93
CA GLU A 132 -6.01 -9.73 6.36
C GLU A 132 -7.03 -8.62 6.62
N VAL A 133 -6.89 -7.47 5.96
CA VAL A 133 -7.85 -6.37 6.15
C VAL A 133 -9.20 -6.68 5.51
N GLN A 134 -9.23 -7.48 4.45
CA GLN A 134 -10.50 -8.01 3.92
C GLN A 134 -11.24 -8.82 5.00
N GLY A 135 -10.53 -9.70 5.69
CA GLY A 135 -11.08 -10.49 6.80
C GLY A 135 -11.57 -9.65 7.97
N MET A 136 -11.09 -8.42 8.10
CA MET A 136 -11.54 -7.44 9.11
C MET A 136 -12.75 -6.63 8.66
N GLY A 137 -13.22 -6.84 7.42
CA GLY A 137 -14.43 -6.20 6.93
C GLY A 137 -14.22 -5.09 5.89
N PHE A 138 -13.02 -4.94 5.34
CA PHE A 138 -12.76 -3.97 4.27
C PHE A 138 -12.97 -4.62 2.90
N GLU A 139 -14.03 -4.25 2.20
CA GLU A 139 -14.33 -4.72 0.86
C GLU A 139 -13.71 -3.83 -0.22
N GLN A 140 -13.14 -2.71 0.18
CA GLN A 140 -12.42 -1.75 -0.65
C GLN A 140 -11.03 -1.55 -0.05
N VAL A 141 -10.00 -1.78 -0.86
CA VAL A 141 -8.60 -1.57 -0.43
C VAL A 141 -7.88 -0.75 -1.49
N VAL A 142 -7.12 0.25 -1.06
CA VAL A 142 -6.25 1.06 -1.91
C VAL A 142 -4.80 0.65 -1.64
N LEU A 143 -4.08 0.25 -2.67
CA LEU A 143 -2.64 0.05 -2.61
C LEU A 143 -1.92 1.28 -3.16
N THR A 144 -1.02 1.83 -2.37
CA THR A 144 -0.09 2.89 -2.79
C THR A 144 1.30 2.30 -2.99
N ASN A 145 2.16 3.02 -3.68
CA ASN A 145 3.58 2.63 -3.87
C ASN A 145 3.75 1.24 -4.52
N VAL A 146 2.84 0.86 -5.42
CA VAL A 146 3.03 -0.29 -6.32
C VAL A 146 3.88 0.22 -7.47
N GLN A 147 5.17 0.39 -7.17
CA GLN A 147 6.14 1.06 -8.01
C GLN A 147 7.55 0.64 -7.63
N PHE A 148 8.49 0.99 -8.48
CA PHE A 148 9.91 0.98 -8.13
C PHE A 148 10.31 2.33 -7.53
N PRO A 149 11.42 2.41 -6.79
CA PRO A 149 12.06 3.69 -6.53
C PRO A 149 12.63 4.26 -7.83
N LYS A 150 13.07 5.52 -7.80
CA LYS A 150 13.76 6.13 -8.93
C LYS A 150 14.91 5.24 -9.43
N LEU A 151 14.97 5.00 -10.73
CA LEU A 151 15.98 4.14 -11.34
C LEU A 151 17.40 4.59 -10.98
N SER A 152 18.24 3.64 -10.59
CA SER A 152 19.65 3.84 -10.29
C SER A 152 20.45 2.61 -10.74
N ARG A 153 21.67 2.84 -11.23
CA ARG A 153 22.58 1.77 -11.66
C ARG A 153 22.99 0.82 -10.53
N LYS A 154 22.87 1.29 -9.29
CA LYS A 154 23.24 0.51 -8.10
C LYS A 154 22.16 -0.43 -7.61
N GLN A 155 20.99 -0.37 -8.21
CA GLN A 155 19.87 -1.25 -7.84
C GLN A 155 20.07 -2.64 -8.41
N ASP A 156 20.14 -3.62 -7.53
CA ASP A 156 20.20 -5.04 -7.86
C ASP A 156 18.87 -5.70 -7.51
N TYR A 157 18.14 -6.13 -8.53
CA TYR A 157 16.84 -6.80 -8.39
C TYR A 157 16.94 -8.32 -8.31
N GLY A 158 18.16 -8.86 -8.37
CA GLY A 158 18.37 -10.30 -8.48
C GLY A 158 18.04 -10.82 -9.88
N GLU A 159 17.56 -12.05 -9.97
CA GLU A 159 17.19 -12.65 -11.25
C GLU A 159 15.85 -12.06 -11.74
N THR A 160 15.89 -11.39 -12.86
CA THR A 160 14.73 -10.75 -13.46
C THR A 160 14.17 -11.51 -14.67
N SER A 161 14.88 -12.54 -15.14
CA SER A 161 14.53 -13.31 -16.35
C SER A 161 14.31 -12.44 -17.59
N GLY A 162 14.98 -11.28 -17.65
CA GLY A 162 14.84 -10.33 -18.75
C GLY A 162 13.54 -9.53 -18.75
N VAL A 163 12.72 -9.62 -17.71
CA VAL A 163 11.47 -8.87 -17.57
C VAL A 163 11.79 -7.42 -17.21
N SER A 164 11.22 -6.46 -17.94
CA SER A 164 11.38 -5.04 -17.64
C SER A 164 10.66 -4.66 -16.34
N ARG A 165 11.07 -3.54 -15.74
CA ARG A 165 10.41 -3.00 -14.53
C ARG A 165 8.91 -2.79 -14.76
N ALA A 166 8.52 -2.19 -15.89
CA ALA A 166 7.12 -1.96 -16.22
C ALA A 166 6.35 -3.27 -16.38
N ASP A 167 6.92 -4.26 -17.06
CA ASP A 167 6.27 -5.56 -17.23
C ASP A 167 6.16 -6.33 -15.91
N GLN A 168 7.14 -6.17 -15.02
CA GLN A 168 7.05 -6.75 -13.69
C GLN A 168 5.93 -6.13 -12.87
N LEU A 169 5.76 -4.81 -12.93
CA LEU A 169 4.63 -4.15 -12.25
C LEU A 169 3.29 -4.61 -12.81
N LYS A 170 3.18 -4.77 -14.14
CA LYS A 170 1.98 -5.35 -14.77
C LYS A 170 1.67 -6.74 -14.22
N ALA A 171 2.68 -7.57 -14.10
CA ALA A 171 2.54 -8.93 -13.58
C ALA A 171 2.10 -8.92 -12.10
N ASP A 172 2.70 -8.07 -11.29
CA ASP A 172 2.36 -7.93 -9.86
C ASP A 172 0.91 -7.44 -9.68
N ILE A 173 0.51 -6.43 -10.44
CA ILE A 173 -0.86 -5.91 -10.44
C ILE A 173 -1.84 -7.01 -10.85
N ALA A 174 -1.54 -7.74 -11.92
CA ALA A 174 -2.38 -8.83 -12.39
C ALA A 174 -2.52 -9.94 -11.35
N ALA A 175 -1.43 -10.31 -10.68
CA ALA A 175 -1.44 -11.34 -9.63
C ALA A 175 -2.30 -10.91 -8.43
N LEU A 176 -2.16 -9.67 -7.98
CA LEU A 176 -2.95 -9.12 -6.87
C LEU A 176 -4.44 -9.05 -7.24
N GLN A 177 -4.76 -8.54 -8.41
CA GLN A 177 -6.14 -8.48 -8.89
C GLN A 177 -6.77 -9.87 -9.01
N SER A 178 -6.03 -10.84 -9.54
CA SER A 178 -6.51 -12.21 -9.72
C SER A 178 -6.82 -12.87 -8.37
N ARG A 179 -6.00 -12.64 -7.36
CA ARG A 179 -6.21 -13.18 -6.01
C ARG A 179 -7.52 -12.72 -5.38
N PHE A 180 -7.95 -11.51 -5.65
CA PHE A 180 -9.12 -10.89 -5.03
C PHE A 180 -10.31 -10.70 -5.98
N ALA A 181 -10.23 -11.26 -7.17
CA ALA A 181 -11.29 -11.13 -8.18
C ALA A 181 -12.63 -11.65 -7.65
N GLY A 182 -13.68 -10.83 -7.79
CA GLY A 182 -15.04 -11.18 -7.36
C GLY A 182 -15.30 -11.09 -5.86
N SER A 183 -14.28 -10.81 -5.03
CA SER A 183 -14.42 -10.78 -3.57
C SER A 183 -14.22 -9.39 -2.95
N MET A 184 -13.54 -8.49 -3.63
CA MET A 184 -13.33 -7.12 -3.18
C MET A 184 -12.99 -6.21 -4.35
N THR A 185 -13.03 -4.89 -4.12
CA THR A 185 -12.51 -3.89 -5.04
C THR A 185 -11.10 -3.48 -4.61
N LEU A 186 -10.13 -3.76 -5.46
CA LEU A 186 -8.74 -3.40 -5.23
C LEU A 186 -8.38 -2.21 -6.13
N TRP A 187 -8.00 -1.10 -5.50
CA TRP A 187 -7.59 0.13 -6.17
C TRP A 187 -6.08 0.27 -6.15
N PHE A 188 -5.53 0.79 -7.22
CA PHE A 188 -4.11 1.15 -7.28
C PHE A 188 -4.01 2.67 -7.41
N SER A 189 -3.29 3.31 -6.48
CA SER A 189 -3.23 4.77 -6.38
C SER A 189 -1.92 5.28 -6.97
N TYR A 190 -2.06 6.23 -7.88
CA TYR A 190 -0.93 6.92 -8.51
C TYR A 190 -1.22 8.41 -8.62
N THR A 191 -0.16 9.22 -8.67
CA THR A 191 -0.31 10.65 -8.90
C THR A 191 -0.76 10.92 -10.34
N LEU A 192 -1.32 12.10 -10.59
CA LEU A 192 -1.72 12.51 -11.93
C LEU A 192 -0.54 12.45 -12.91
N ASP A 193 0.64 12.88 -12.47
CA ASP A 193 1.86 12.79 -13.28
C ASP A 193 2.21 11.34 -13.62
N GLN A 194 2.20 10.44 -12.65
CA GLN A 194 2.45 9.01 -12.89
C GLN A 194 1.44 8.38 -13.85
N CYS A 195 0.20 8.85 -13.84
CA CYS A 195 -0.84 8.31 -14.72
C CYS A 195 -0.56 8.61 -16.20
N ASN A 196 0.03 9.76 -16.49
CA ASN A 196 0.09 10.34 -17.84
C ASN A 196 1.47 10.41 -18.45
N THR A 197 2.54 10.18 -17.70
CA THR A 197 3.91 10.33 -18.17
C THR A 197 4.74 9.06 -17.91
N ASN A 198 5.90 8.99 -18.53
CA ASN A 198 6.91 7.95 -18.27
C ASN A 198 7.70 8.36 -17.01
N SER A 199 7.10 8.19 -15.85
CA SER A 199 7.72 8.57 -14.58
C SER A 199 8.93 7.69 -14.24
N VAL A 200 9.82 8.20 -13.39
CA VAL A 200 11.03 7.49 -12.95
C VAL A 200 10.74 6.26 -12.08
N SER A 201 9.52 6.15 -11.57
CA SER A 201 9.08 5.05 -10.70
C SER A 201 8.36 3.93 -11.43
N LEU A 202 7.85 4.18 -12.64
CA LEU A 202 7.04 3.22 -13.41
C LEU A 202 7.62 2.95 -14.79
N ASP A 203 8.43 3.85 -15.34
CA ASP A 203 9.00 3.84 -16.69
C ASP A 203 7.96 4.05 -17.82
N VAL A 204 6.69 3.81 -17.53
CA VAL A 204 5.54 3.99 -18.44
C VAL A 204 4.41 4.70 -17.68
N PRO A 205 3.41 5.27 -18.39
CA PRO A 205 2.23 5.81 -17.70
C PRO A 205 1.47 4.73 -16.92
N ALA A 206 1.02 5.06 -15.71
CA ALA A 206 0.28 4.12 -14.86
C ALA A 206 -0.98 3.57 -15.55
N VAL A 207 -1.63 4.36 -16.39
CA VAL A 207 -2.82 3.94 -17.15
C VAL A 207 -2.55 2.75 -18.07
N THR A 208 -1.28 2.44 -18.38
CA THR A 208 -0.89 1.31 -19.22
C THR A 208 -0.58 0.03 -18.43
N LEU A 209 -0.62 0.08 -17.08
CA LEU A 209 -0.19 -1.05 -16.23
C LEU A 209 -1.28 -2.12 -16.03
N GLY A 210 -2.50 -1.90 -16.52
CA GLY A 210 -3.54 -2.94 -16.55
C GLY A 210 -4.38 -3.08 -15.28
N MET A 211 -4.36 -2.09 -14.36
CA MET A 211 -5.27 -2.14 -13.22
C MET A 211 -6.71 -1.86 -13.65
N ASP A 212 -7.65 -2.57 -13.01
CA ASP A 212 -9.09 -2.37 -13.25
C ASP A 212 -9.60 -1.10 -12.57
N ASN A 213 -9.01 -0.74 -11.41
CA ASN A 213 -9.45 0.40 -10.63
C ASN A 213 -8.25 1.28 -10.31
N LEU A 214 -8.22 2.45 -10.90
CA LEU A 214 -7.17 3.45 -10.73
C LEU A 214 -7.70 4.60 -9.88
N LEU A 215 -6.98 4.92 -8.80
CA LEU A 215 -7.25 6.08 -7.96
C LEU A 215 -6.17 7.13 -8.23
N VAL A 216 -6.58 8.27 -8.78
CA VAL A 216 -5.66 9.36 -9.08
C VAL A 216 -5.58 10.32 -7.90
N THR A 217 -4.37 10.62 -7.46
CA THR A 217 -4.12 11.57 -6.36
C THR A 217 -3.44 12.83 -6.87
N ALA A 218 -3.35 13.85 -5.99
CA ALA A 218 -2.66 15.09 -6.32
C ALA A 218 -1.18 14.86 -6.65
N ASP A 219 -0.62 15.74 -7.51
CA ASP A 219 0.73 15.62 -8.02
C ASP A 219 1.79 15.94 -6.97
N LYS A 220 2.08 14.96 -6.12
CA LYS A 220 3.35 14.97 -5.40
C LYS A 220 3.97 13.61 -5.59
N ALA A 221 5.06 13.56 -6.32
CA ALA A 221 5.87 12.36 -6.43
C ALA A 221 6.31 11.94 -5.04
N VAL A 222 5.99 10.71 -4.66
CA VAL A 222 6.45 10.08 -3.43
C VAL A 222 7.49 9.06 -3.85
N ASP A 223 8.71 9.51 -3.94
CA ASP A 223 9.85 8.65 -4.23
C ASP A 223 10.52 8.20 -2.93
#